data_33a274726131c64278a84a40d5b35754
#
_entry.id   33a274726131c64278a84a40d5b35754
#
_cell.length_a   1.000
_cell.length_b   1.000
_cell.length_c   1.000
_cell.angle_alpha   90.00
_cell.angle_beta   90.00
_cell.angle_gamma   90.00
#
_symmetry.space_group_name_H-M   'P 1'
#
loop_
_entity.id
_entity.type
_entity.pdbx_description
1 polymer ?
#
loop_
_entity_poly.entity_id
_entity_poly.type
_entity_poly.pdbx_seq_one_letter_code
_entity_poly.pdbx_strand_id
1 'polypeptide(L)'
;PMMKREGYHADYAVNVTTHAALVGALMPTSHNMIIYTLAAGGKVSIAALILAGLLPALILTICNLVAAYAVAVTRGYPSGTFPGWSIVARTFAAALPGLFVVAFILVGILSGVFTATESAAIAILYTLALTVFLYRSLTWEHFMKAASKAVKTTGTILLLIGISGTFGYLISLYGVAELTGKAAGDSDPQV
;
A
#
# COMPACT_ATOMS: atom_id res chain seq x y z
N PRO A 1 14.90 -1.68 13.20
CA PRO A 1 15.82 -1.12 14.19
C PRO A 1 15.14 -0.82 15.54
N MET A 2 13.93 -0.22 15.55
CA MET A 2 13.20 0.16 16.75
C MET A 2 12.84 -1.05 17.61
N MET A 3 12.18 -2.06 17.08
CA MET A 3 11.80 -3.27 17.81
C MET A 3 13.01 -4.00 18.43
N LYS A 4 14.16 -4.03 17.73
CA LYS A 4 15.38 -4.60 18.31
C LYS A 4 15.89 -3.85 19.54
N ARG A 5 15.74 -2.51 19.58
CA ARG A 5 16.11 -1.70 20.74
C ARG A 5 15.20 -1.95 21.95
N GLU A 6 13.94 -2.29 21.67
CA GLU A 6 12.95 -2.64 22.69
C GLU A 6 13.02 -4.12 23.15
N GLY A 7 14.05 -4.88 22.73
CA GLY A 7 14.27 -6.25 23.18
C GLY A 7 13.52 -7.34 22.40
N TYR A 8 12.90 -7.00 21.27
CA TYR A 8 12.25 -8.00 20.41
C TYR A 8 13.28 -8.77 19.58
N HIS A 9 13.08 -10.06 19.41
CA HIS A 9 13.88 -10.90 18.53
C HIS A 9 13.78 -10.47 17.08
N ALA A 10 14.88 -10.63 16.33
CA ALA A 10 14.97 -10.15 14.95
C ALA A 10 13.97 -10.86 14.01
N ASP A 11 13.78 -12.18 14.20
CA ASP A 11 12.83 -13.00 13.45
C ASP A 11 11.39 -12.51 13.62
N TYR A 12 10.99 -12.22 14.86
CA TYR A 12 9.68 -11.66 15.16
C TYR A 12 9.49 -10.29 14.52
N ALA A 13 10.48 -9.39 14.66
CA ALA A 13 10.41 -8.05 14.09
C ALA A 13 10.28 -8.08 12.56
N VAL A 14 11.00 -9.00 11.88
CA VAL A 14 10.90 -9.17 10.43
C VAL A 14 9.52 -9.71 10.05
N ASN A 15 9.05 -10.77 10.74
CA ASN A 15 7.74 -11.36 10.44
C ASN A 15 6.60 -10.36 10.59
N VAL A 16 6.53 -9.63 11.71
CA VAL A 16 5.49 -8.61 11.92
C VAL A 16 5.54 -7.53 10.83
N THR A 17 6.73 -7.06 10.48
CA THR A 17 6.89 -6.03 9.43
C THR A 17 6.47 -6.54 8.06
N THR A 18 6.84 -7.77 7.72
CA THR A 18 6.49 -8.38 6.43
C THR A 18 4.98 -8.60 6.30
N HIS A 19 4.34 -9.14 7.35
CA HIS A 19 2.89 -9.34 7.33
C HIS A 19 2.11 -8.02 7.33
N ALA A 20 2.60 -6.99 8.05
CA ALA A 20 2.02 -5.67 7.98
C ALA A 20 2.12 -5.06 6.56
N ALA A 21 3.19 -5.34 5.83
CA ALA A 21 3.36 -4.88 4.45
C ALA A 21 2.33 -5.52 3.49
N LEU A 22 1.89 -6.76 3.74
CA LEU A 22 0.82 -7.41 2.96
C LEU A 22 -0.52 -6.67 3.12
N VAL A 23 -0.83 -6.23 4.34
CA VAL A 23 -2.02 -5.38 4.59
C VAL A 23 -1.91 -4.07 3.81
N GLY A 24 -0.72 -3.47 3.78
CA GLY A 24 -0.45 -2.25 3.02
C GLY A 24 -0.74 -2.37 1.51
N ALA A 25 -0.58 -3.57 0.94
CA ALA A 25 -0.90 -3.82 -0.46
C ALA A 25 -2.41 -3.76 -0.77
N LEU A 26 -3.26 -4.00 0.23
CA LEU A 26 -4.73 -3.94 0.14
C LEU A 26 -5.29 -2.58 0.59
N MET A 27 -4.45 -1.72 1.19
CA MET A 27 -4.91 -0.41 1.65
C MET A 27 -5.26 0.52 0.48
N PRO A 28 -6.23 1.42 0.68
CA PRO A 28 -6.74 2.31 -0.36
C PRO A 28 -5.70 3.19 -1.05
N THR A 29 -4.55 3.41 -0.42
CA THR A 29 -3.43 4.18 -0.98
C THR A 29 -2.42 3.31 -1.73
N SER A 30 -2.72 2.02 -1.94
CA SER A 30 -1.83 1.08 -2.63
C SER A 30 -1.76 1.37 -4.13
N HIS A 31 -0.55 1.56 -4.63
CA HIS A 31 -0.29 1.68 -6.07
C HIS A 31 -0.66 0.41 -6.85
N ASN A 32 -0.73 -0.75 -6.20
CA ASN A 32 -1.11 -2.01 -6.84
C ASN A 32 -2.54 -1.97 -7.39
N MET A 33 -3.46 -1.28 -6.72
CA MET A 33 -4.84 -1.11 -7.21
C MET A 33 -4.88 -0.28 -8.49
N ILE A 34 -4.03 0.75 -8.59
CA ILE A 34 -3.93 1.58 -9.80
C ILE A 34 -3.34 0.76 -10.96
N ILE A 35 -2.27 0.00 -10.69
CA ILE A 35 -1.65 -0.89 -11.70
C ILE A 35 -2.65 -1.93 -12.19
N TYR A 36 -3.42 -2.54 -11.29
CA TYR A 36 -4.45 -3.51 -11.65
C TYR A 36 -5.52 -2.89 -12.58
N THR A 37 -5.98 -1.68 -12.26
CA THR A 37 -6.98 -0.97 -13.08
C THR A 37 -6.45 -0.70 -14.49
N LEU A 38 -5.18 -0.31 -14.61
CA LEU A 38 -4.52 -0.11 -15.90
C LEU A 38 -4.39 -1.42 -16.67
N ALA A 39 -3.96 -2.49 -16.02
CA ALA A 39 -3.83 -3.83 -16.63
C ALA A 39 -5.18 -4.40 -17.06
N ALA A 40 -6.26 -4.09 -16.33
CA ALA A 40 -7.64 -4.45 -16.70
C ALA A 40 -8.24 -3.58 -17.83
N GLY A 41 -7.42 -2.75 -18.50
CA GLY A 41 -7.86 -1.88 -19.58
C GLY A 41 -8.82 -0.77 -19.17
N GLY A 42 -8.74 -0.32 -17.92
CA GLY A 42 -9.58 0.77 -17.38
C GLY A 42 -11.05 0.39 -17.13
N LYS A 43 -11.41 -0.87 -17.30
CA LYS A 43 -12.80 -1.35 -17.11
C LYS A 43 -13.24 -1.41 -15.65
N VAL A 44 -12.30 -1.39 -14.72
CA VAL A 44 -12.54 -1.45 -13.27
C VAL A 44 -12.33 -0.08 -12.64
N SER A 45 -13.33 0.40 -11.90
CA SER A 45 -13.21 1.66 -11.16
C SER A 45 -12.24 1.53 -9.99
N ILE A 46 -11.31 2.47 -9.87
CA ILE A 46 -10.36 2.55 -8.74
C ILE A 46 -11.13 2.68 -7.42
N ALA A 47 -12.20 3.49 -7.37
CA ALA A 47 -13.01 3.67 -6.17
C ALA A 47 -13.71 2.36 -5.75
N ALA A 48 -14.26 1.61 -6.70
CA ALA A 48 -14.86 0.31 -6.42
C ALA A 48 -13.83 -0.70 -5.90
N LEU A 49 -12.62 -0.69 -6.45
CA LEU A 49 -11.52 -1.56 -6.02
C LEU A 49 -11.06 -1.23 -4.60
N ILE A 50 -10.97 0.06 -4.27
CA ILE A 50 -10.66 0.55 -2.93
C ILE A 50 -11.70 0.04 -1.92
N LEU A 51 -12.99 0.20 -2.22
CA LEU A 51 -14.07 -0.25 -1.34
C LEU A 51 -14.06 -1.77 -1.16
N ALA A 52 -13.86 -2.52 -2.25
CA ALA A 52 -13.76 -3.98 -2.20
C ALA A 52 -12.55 -4.46 -1.38
N GLY A 53 -11.43 -3.73 -1.42
CA GLY A 53 -10.22 -4.05 -0.66
C GLY A 53 -10.30 -3.76 0.84
N LEU A 54 -11.22 -2.89 1.29
CA LEU A 54 -11.33 -2.50 2.70
C LEU A 54 -11.67 -3.67 3.62
N LEU A 55 -12.63 -4.50 3.25
CA LEU A 55 -13.06 -5.63 4.07
C LEU A 55 -11.96 -6.68 4.24
N PRO A 56 -11.31 -7.18 3.16
CA PRO A 56 -10.16 -8.09 3.29
C PRO A 56 -9.00 -7.48 4.08
N ALA A 57 -8.69 -6.19 3.87
CA ALA A 57 -7.63 -5.50 4.59
C ALA A 57 -7.91 -5.44 6.10
N LEU A 58 -9.15 -5.19 6.49
CA LEU A 58 -9.57 -5.14 7.89
C LEU A 58 -9.48 -6.53 8.55
N ILE A 59 -9.95 -7.58 7.88
CA ILE A 59 -9.85 -8.96 8.36
C ILE A 59 -8.37 -9.34 8.54
N LEU A 60 -7.53 -9.08 7.54
CA LEU A 60 -6.10 -9.37 7.59
C LEU A 60 -5.39 -8.58 8.69
N THR A 61 -5.78 -7.33 8.92
CA THR A 61 -5.25 -6.50 10.01
C THR A 61 -5.57 -7.12 11.37
N ILE A 62 -6.82 -7.52 11.58
CA ILE A 62 -7.24 -8.16 12.85
C ILE A 62 -6.50 -9.48 13.05
N CYS A 63 -6.44 -10.34 12.03
CA CYS A 63 -5.71 -11.61 12.11
C CYS A 63 -4.22 -11.39 12.43
N ASN A 64 -3.57 -10.43 11.77
CA ASN A 64 -2.17 -10.09 12.04
C ASN A 64 -1.97 -9.55 13.45
N LEU A 65 -2.89 -8.70 13.93
CA LEU A 65 -2.82 -8.14 15.27
C LEU A 65 -2.94 -9.24 16.33
N VAL A 66 -3.92 -10.14 16.16
CA VAL A 66 -4.12 -11.29 17.06
C VAL A 66 -2.93 -12.22 17.05
N ALA A 67 -2.40 -12.56 15.88
CA ALA A 67 -1.23 -13.43 15.75
C ALA A 67 0.02 -12.80 16.37
N ALA A 68 0.27 -11.51 16.09
CA ALA A 68 1.40 -10.78 16.68
C ALA A 68 1.28 -10.70 18.20
N TYR A 69 0.09 -10.41 18.72
CA TYR A 69 -0.16 -10.36 20.16
C TYR A 69 0.05 -11.73 20.82
N ALA A 70 -0.52 -12.80 20.24
CA ALA A 70 -0.35 -14.16 20.76
C ALA A 70 1.13 -14.56 20.84
N VAL A 71 1.91 -14.31 19.79
CA VAL A 71 3.35 -14.60 19.78
C VAL A 71 4.11 -13.72 20.77
N ALA A 72 3.74 -12.45 20.90
CA ALA A 72 4.38 -11.54 21.86
C ALA A 72 4.20 -12.03 23.30
N VAL A 73 2.98 -12.45 23.65
CA VAL A 73 2.66 -12.98 25.00
C VAL A 73 3.37 -14.32 25.24
N THR A 74 3.34 -15.26 24.30
CA THR A 74 3.95 -16.58 24.45
C THR A 74 5.47 -16.51 24.55
N ARG A 75 6.11 -15.53 23.88
CA ARG A 75 7.56 -15.31 23.96
C ARG A 75 7.98 -14.40 25.12
N GLY A 76 7.04 -13.87 25.90
CA GLY A 76 7.32 -13.03 27.06
C GLY A 76 8.04 -11.72 26.74
N TYR A 77 7.71 -11.09 25.59
CA TYR A 77 8.34 -9.83 25.22
C TYR A 77 7.96 -8.71 26.19
N PRO A 78 8.88 -7.76 26.42
CA PRO A 78 8.64 -6.66 27.36
C PRO A 78 7.46 -5.82 26.90
N SER A 79 6.53 -5.57 27.81
CA SER A 79 5.44 -4.61 27.61
C SER A 79 5.88 -3.24 28.13
N GLY A 80 5.78 -2.21 27.29
CA GLY A 80 6.01 -0.84 27.73
C GLY A 80 4.93 -0.35 28.70
N THR A 81 5.28 0.54 29.61
CA THR A 81 4.30 1.24 30.45
C THR A 81 3.50 2.23 29.60
N PHE A 82 2.18 2.30 29.82
CA PHE A 82 1.33 3.25 29.11
C PHE A 82 1.77 4.69 29.42
N PRO A 83 2.13 5.49 28.40
CA PRO A 83 2.75 6.80 28.63
C PRO A 83 1.78 7.88 29.12
N GLY A 84 0.50 7.56 29.23
CA GLY A 84 -0.55 8.49 29.65
C GLY A 84 -1.28 9.18 28.50
N TRP A 85 -2.55 9.49 28.72
CA TRP A 85 -3.44 10.08 27.72
C TRP A 85 -2.96 11.42 27.18
N SER A 86 -2.28 12.21 27.98
CA SER A 86 -1.73 13.50 27.57
C SER A 86 -0.66 13.34 26.47
N ILE A 87 0.23 12.36 26.62
CA ILE A 87 1.28 12.08 25.62
C ILE A 87 0.66 11.51 24.36
N VAL A 88 -0.32 10.61 24.49
CA VAL A 88 -1.07 10.05 23.35
C VAL A 88 -1.75 11.15 22.56
N ALA A 89 -2.49 12.05 23.24
CA ALA A 89 -3.18 13.15 22.58
C ALA A 89 -2.21 14.11 21.88
N ARG A 90 -1.09 14.44 22.51
CA ARG A 90 -0.07 15.29 21.90
C ARG A 90 0.58 14.66 20.67
N THR A 91 0.90 13.36 20.74
CA THR A 91 1.49 12.63 19.62
C THR A 91 0.50 12.47 18.48
N PHE A 92 -0.78 12.20 18.80
CA PHE A 92 -1.86 12.17 17.82
C PHE A 92 -2.03 13.52 17.10
N ALA A 93 -2.06 14.62 17.87
CA ALA A 93 -2.14 15.97 17.30
C ALA A 93 -0.94 16.29 16.40
N ALA A 94 0.26 15.85 16.76
CA ALA A 94 1.44 16.01 15.92
C ALA A 94 1.39 15.16 14.64
N ALA A 95 0.66 14.04 14.65
CA ALA A 95 0.47 13.19 13.47
C ALA A 95 -0.67 13.67 12.55
N LEU A 96 -1.58 14.51 13.04
CA LEU A 96 -2.74 15.00 12.28
C LEU A 96 -2.39 15.57 10.90
N PRO A 97 -1.37 16.42 10.72
CA PRO A 97 -1.03 16.95 9.41
C PRO A 97 -0.69 15.86 8.39
N GLY A 98 0.00 14.79 8.84
CA GLY A 98 0.31 13.65 7.98
C GLY A 98 -0.92 12.77 7.69
N LEU A 99 -1.77 12.53 8.68
CA LEU A 99 -3.00 11.76 8.53
C LEU A 99 -4.02 12.46 7.63
N PHE A 100 -4.02 13.81 7.64
CA PHE A 100 -4.89 14.61 6.79
C PHE A 100 -4.69 14.33 5.29
N VAL A 101 -3.43 14.15 4.85
CA VAL A 101 -3.14 13.79 3.44
C VAL A 101 -3.85 12.49 3.05
N VAL A 102 -3.73 11.47 3.91
CA VAL A 102 -4.34 10.16 3.63
C VAL A 102 -5.86 10.26 3.57
N ALA A 103 -6.46 10.94 4.55
CA ALA A 103 -7.90 11.17 4.58
C ALA A 103 -8.37 11.98 3.36
N PHE A 104 -7.64 13.02 2.98
CA PHE A 104 -7.95 13.87 1.83
C PHE A 104 -7.94 13.07 0.52
N ILE A 105 -6.91 12.24 0.29
CA ILE A 105 -6.84 11.38 -0.89
C ILE A 105 -8.03 10.43 -0.94
N LEU A 106 -8.33 9.75 0.18
CA LEU A 106 -9.42 8.77 0.24
C LEU A 106 -10.78 9.42 -0.01
N VAL A 107 -11.08 10.49 0.70
CA VAL A 107 -12.35 11.22 0.53
C VAL A 107 -12.46 11.77 -0.87
N GLY A 108 -11.41 12.36 -1.43
CA GLY A 108 -11.40 12.91 -2.77
C GLY A 108 -11.68 11.89 -3.87
N ILE A 109 -11.09 10.70 -3.78
CA ILE A 109 -11.29 9.61 -4.75
C ILE A 109 -12.67 8.96 -4.56
N LEU A 110 -13.07 8.66 -3.32
CA LEU A 110 -14.33 7.98 -3.03
C LEU A 110 -15.54 8.87 -3.33
N SER A 111 -15.44 10.18 -3.13
CA SER A 111 -16.49 11.14 -3.49
C SER A 111 -16.56 11.41 -5.00
N GLY A 112 -15.58 10.95 -5.79
CA GLY A 112 -15.51 11.20 -7.22
C GLY A 112 -15.14 12.64 -7.60
N VAL A 113 -14.73 13.47 -6.63
CA VAL A 113 -14.33 14.87 -6.86
C VAL A 113 -12.98 14.95 -7.56
N PHE A 114 -12.07 14.04 -7.23
CA PHE A 114 -10.73 13.96 -7.80
C PHE A 114 -10.46 12.58 -8.38
N THR A 115 -9.73 12.57 -9.48
CA THR A 115 -9.09 11.35 -9.98
C THR A 115 -7.91 10.95 -9.07
N ALA A 116 -7.46 9.71 -9.16
CA ALA A 116 -6.30 9.23 -8.42
C ALA A 116 -5.03 10.05 -8.73
N THR A 117 -4.88 10.49 -9.99
CA THR A 117 -3.73 11.28 -10.44
C THR A 117 -3.75 12.70 -9.86
N GLU A 118 -4.92 13.35 -9.86
CA GLU A 118 -5.11 14.68 -9.28
C GLU A 118 -4.89 14.66 -7.76
N SER A 119 -5.46 13.65 -7.10
CA SER A 119 -5.25 13.43 -5.65
C SER A 119 -3.77 13.25 -5.31
N ALA A 120 -3.03 12.50 -6.12
CA ALA A 120 -1.58 12.31 -5.94
C ALA A 120 -0.81 13.63 -6.13
N ALA A 121 -1.15 14.43 -7.15
CA ALA A 121 -0.50 15.73 -7.39
C ALA A 121 -0.73 16.69 -6.22
N ILE A 122 -1.97 16.80 -5.73
CA ILE A 122 -2.29 17.63 -4.57
C ILE A 122 -1.57 17.12 -3.31
N ALA A 123 -1.51 15.81 -3.10
CA ALA A 123 -0.79 15.21 -1.97
C ALA A 123 0.71 15.53 -1.99
N ILE A 124 1.34 15.53 -3.17
CA ILE A 124 2.75 15.92 -3.33
C ILE A 124 2.93 17.39 -2.95
N LEU A 125 2.12 18.29 -3.48
CA LEU A 125 2.20 19.70 -3.17
C LEU A 125 1.99 19.98 -1.68
N TYR A 126 0.98 19.37 -1.08
CA TYR A 126 0.71 19.47 0.35
C TYR A 126 1.87 18.94 1.20
N THR A 127 2.40 17.77 0.87
CA THR A 127 3.53 17.17 1.59
C THR A 127 4.78 18.03 1.47
N LEU A 128 5.06 18.59 0.30
CA LEU A 128 6.14 19.55 0.10
C LEU A 128 5.94 20.80 0.98
N ALA A 129 4.74 21.36 0.97
CA ALA A 129 4.41 22.52 1.82
C ALA A 129 4.62 22.21 3.31
N LEU A 130 4.12 21.07 3.80
CA LEU A 130 4.35 20.63 5.18
C LEU A 130 5.83 20.50 5.50
N THR A 131 6.60 19.88 4.61
CA THR A 131 8.02 19.59 4.86
C THR A 131 8.87 20.85 4.84
N VAL A 132 8.50 21.82 3.99
CA VAL A 132 9.20 23.12 3.90
C VAL A 132 8.79 24.06 5.03
N PHE A 133 7.49 24.26 5.24
CA PHE A 133 6.99 25.30 6.13
C PHE A 133 6.84 24.83 7.59
N LEU A 134 6.28 23.63 7.79
CA LEU A 134 5.98 23.13 9.13
C LEU A 134 7.16 22.39 9.74
N TYR A 135 7.72 21.43 9.04
CA TYR A 135 8.83 20.61 9.56
C TYR A 135 10.20 21.21 9.30
N ARG A 136 10.32 22.13 8.33
CA ARG A 136 11.58 22.81 7.97
C ARG A 136 12.76 21.86 7.81
N SER A 137 12.50 20.63 7.36
CA SER A 137 13.47 19.54 7.28
C SER A 137 13.89 19.22 5.85
N LEU A 138 13.30 19.89 4.84
CA LEU A 138 13.60 19.63 3.44
C LEU A 138 14.89 20.35 3.02
N THR A 139 15.93 19.57 2.79
CA THR A 139 17.15 20.02 2.14
C THR A 139 17.09 19.72 0.65
N TRP A 140 17.69 20.53 -0.19
CA TRP A 140 17.75 20.30 -1.65
C TRP A 140 18.30 18.91 -1.99
N GLU A 141 19.27 18.44 -1.24
CA GLU A 141 19.83 17.09 -1.39
C GLU A 141 18.80 16.00 -1.11
N HIS A 142 18.01 16.14 -0.03
CA HIS A 142 16.95 15.19 0.30
C HIS A 142 15.85 15.18 -0.76
N PHE A 143 15.49 16.34 -1.30
CA PHE A 143 14.52 16.44 -2.38
C PHE A 143 15.02 15.73 -3.65
N MET A 144 16.25 15.97 -4.08
CA MET A 144 16.85 15.32 -5.25
C MET A 144 16.97 13.80 -5.08
N LYS A 145 17.34 13.32 -3.89
CA LYS A 145 17.36 11.89 -3.57
C LYS A 145 15.97 11.26 -3.66
N ALA A 146 14.96 11.93 -3.10
CA ALA A 146 13.57 11.47 -3.16
C ALA A 146 13.05 11.44 -4.60
N ALA A 147 13.26 12.49 -5.37
CA ALA A 147 12.88 12.59 -6.78
C ALA A 147 13.56 11.51 -7.63
N SER A 148 14.88 11.34 -7.49
CA SER A 148 15.62 10.29 -8.19
C SER A 148 15.12 8.88 -7.86
N LYS A 149 14.82 8.63 -6.58
CA LYS A 149 14.23 7.36 -6.15
C LYS A 149 12.85 7.13 -6.75
N ALA A 150 12.00 8.16 -6.77
CA ALA A 150 10.67 8.10 -7.37
C ALA A 150 10.75 7.77 -8.86
N VAL A 151 11.62 8.47 -9.62
CA VAL A 151 11.83 8.21 -11.06
C VAL A 151 12.29 6.78 -11.31
N LYS A 152 13.28 6.30 -10.56
CA LYS A 152 13.77 4.91 -10.69
C LYS A 152 12.69 3.89 -10.41
N THR A 153 11.93 4.08 -9.32
CA THR A 153 10.84 3.15 -8.95
C THR A 153 9.75 3.15 -10.00
N THR A 154 9.31 4.33 -10.46
CA THR A 154 8.29 4.47 -11.50
C THR A 154 8.76 3.85 -12.82
N GLY A 155 10.01 4.10 -13.23
CA GLY A 155 10.58 3.50 -14.45
C GLY A 155 10.61 1.97 -14.37
N THR A 156 10.99 1.40 -13.24
CA THR A 156 10.97 -0.05 -13.03
C THR A 156 9.55 -0.62 -13.13
N ILE A 157 8.58 0.04 -12.51
CA ILE A 157 7.17 -0.39 -12.56
C ILE A 157 6.63 -0.33 -13.99
N LEU A 158 6.88 0.77 -14.72
CA LEU A 158 6.44 0.91 -16.11
C LEU A 158 7.08 -0.15 -17.02
N LEU A 159 8.36 -0.45 -16.81
CA LEU A 159 9.05 -1.52 -17.53
C LEU A 159 8.38 -2.89 -17.28
N LEU A 160 8.09 -3.20 -16.02
CA LEU A 160 7.40 -4.46 -15.65
C LEU A 160 6.00 -4.55 -16.26
N ILE A 161 5.23 -3.45 -16.25
CA ILE A 161 3.91 -3.41 -16.89
C ILE A 161 4.04 -3.64 -18.39
N GLY A 162 5.00 -3.00 -19.06
CA GLY A 162 5.26 -3.18 -20.49
C GLY A 162 5.59 -4.63 -20.86
N ILE A 163 6.51 -5.24 -20.12
CA ILE A 163 6.90 -6.65 -20.32
C ILE A 163 5.71 -7.57 -20.05
N SER A 164 4.97 -7.36 -18.96
CA SER A 164 3.78 -8.17 -18.62
C SER A 164 2.68 -8.04 -19.68
N GLY A 165 2.47 -6.84 -20.22
CA GLY A 165 1.52 -6.58 -21.29
C GLY A 165 1.90 -7.33 -22.58
N THR A 166 3.17 -7.31 -22.96
CA THR A 166 3.69 -8.08 -24.09
C THR A 166 3.49 -9.57 -23.89
N PHE A 167 3.76 -10.09 -22.69
CA PHE A 167 3.57 -11.48 -22.34
C PHE A 167 2.09 -11.88 -22.40
N GLY A 168 1.20 -11.04 -21.86
CA GLY A 168 -0.26 -11.24 -21.95
C GLY A 168 -0.76 -11.28 -23.39
N TYR A 169 -0.23 -10.41 -24.27
CA TYR A 169 -0.54 -10.41 -25.69
C TYR A 169 -0.11 -11.72 -26.37
N LEU A 170 1.09 -12.21 -26.09
CA LEU A 170 1.58 -13.48 -26.64
C LEU A 170 0.73 -14.67 -26.17
N ILE A 171 0.34 -14.73 -24.89
CA ILE A 171 -0.55 -15.75 -24.35
C ILE A 171 -1.89 -15.76 -25.10
N SER A 172 -2.45 -14.58 -25.36
CA SER A 172 -3.70 -14.45 -26.11
C SER A 172 -3.52 -14.84 -27.57
N LEU A 173 -2.43 -14.41 -28.21
CA LEU A 173 -2.15 -14.71 -29.62
C LEU A 173 -1.99 -16.20 -29.88
N TYR A 174 -1.32 -16.92 -28.99
CA TYR A 174 -1.10 -18.37 -29.11
C TYR A 174 -2.26 -19.22 -28.57
N GLY A 175 -3.33 -18.60 -28.07
CA GLY A 175 -4.50 -19.32 -27.54
C GLY A 175 -4.16 -20.22 -26.33
N VAL A 176 -3.15 -19.87 -25.55
CA VAL A 176 -2.66 -20.71 -24.43
C VAL A 176 -3.77 -20.96 -23.42
N ALA A 177 -4.67 -20.00 -23.20
CA ALA A 177 -5.82 -20.15 -22.31
C ALA A 177 -6.78 -21.26 -22.78
N GLU A 178 -7.07 -21.33 -24.08
CA GLU A 178 -7.88 -22.41 -24.67
C GLU A 178 -7.19 -23.78 -24.62
N LEU A 179 -5.88 -23.80 -24.86
CA LEU A 179 -5.09 -25.03 -24.76
C LEU A 179 -5.05 -25.58 -23.35
N THR A 180 -4.90 -24.72 -22.36
CA THR A 180 -4.90 -25.10 -20.95
C THR A 180 -6.29 -25.53 -20.47
N GLY A 181 -7.36 -24.86 -20.90
CA GLY A 181 -8.74 -25.28 -20.62
C GLY A 181 -9.05 -26.67 -21.16
N LYS A 182 -8.73 -26.92 -22.45
CA LYS A 182 -8.87 -28.25 -23.05
C LYS A 182 -8.03 -29.32 -22.37
N ALA A 183 -6.81 -28.98 -21.93
CA ALA A 183 -5.93 -29.93 -21.22
C ALA A 183 -6.39 -30.23 -19.80
N ALA A 184 -7.09 -29.28 -19.16
CA ALA A 184 -7.67 -29.44 -17.82
C ALA A 184 -9.01 -30.21 -17.80
N GLY A 185 -9.51 -30.64 -18.97
CA GLY A 185 -10.74 -31.43 -19.07
C GLY A 185 -12.03 -30.62 -19.01
N ASP A 186 -11.96 -29.32 -19.20
CA ASP A 186 -13.14 -28.46 -19.35
C ASP A 186 -13.71 -28.63 -20.73
N SER A 187 -14.59 -29.65 -20.87
CA SER A 187 -15.27 -30.03 -22.15
C SER A 187 -16.64 -29.35 -22.24
N ASP A 188 -16.85 -28.20 -21.64
CA ASP A 188 -18.11 -27.46 -21.79
C ASP A 188 -17.99 -26.44 -22.93
N PRO A 189 -18.68 -26.64 -24.06
CA PRO A 189 -18.59 -25.75 -25.23
C PRO A 189 -19.49 -24.53 -25.15
N GLN A 190 -20.00 -24.15 -23.98
CA GLN A 190 -20.92 -23.03 -23.79
C GLN A 190 -20.46 -22.07 -22.66
N VAL A 191 -19.42 -21.29 -22.90
CA VAL A 191 -19.29 -19.96 -22.33
C VAL A 191 -18.57 -19.05 -23.31
#